data_b86a66d168f66ae05ad8f206aa1eb352
#
_entry.id   b86a66d168f66ae05ad8f206aa1eb352
#
_cell.length_a   1.000
_cell.length_b   1.000
_cell.length_c   1.000
_cell.angle_alpha   90.00
_cell.angle_beta   90.00
_cell.angle_gamma   90.00
#
_symmetry.space_group_name_H-M   'P 1'
#
loop_
_entity.id
_entity.type
_entity.pdbx_description
1 polymer ?
#
loop_
_entity_poly.entity_id
_entity_poly.type
_entity_poly.pdbx_seq_one_letter_code
_entity_poly.pdbx_strand_id
1 'polypeptide(L)'
;MNSEMKVLVTGANGFLAANVVRELLSRDIEVRGMVRQHADMKSLEGLDFEIFHGNITNASDVDKAVSGCSVIIHAAADTSQRYSQASPLYRVNVEATRLLVEAAQRHKTDRFIFISTGNTIGFGSRENPGHEGNPIGSLFQKSGYAMSKLEAEKRIQEEVKKNNLNAVIMNPTFMIGPFDAKPGSGRIFKMMYPNKMVFIPRGGKNFTDVRAASTAICNAITMGKTGERYLLAGENLSYHEFLEIVRFGKKTIPVLIPDWVLIFLGVCGSFLRRLGIHSELSISNAKILVSDDYYTGRKAAEELKMPPTSVRVAVNDAIDWFQKDKML
;
A
#
# COMPACT_ATOMS: atom_id res chain seq x y z
N MET A 1 -3.09 31.80 -16.74
CA MET A 1 -3.20 31.76 -15.26
C MET A 1 -2.93 30.32 -14.86
N ASN A 2 -1.76 30.02 -14.29
CA ASN A 2 -1.55 28.75 -13.62
C ASN A 2 -2.48 28.75 -12.41
N SER A 3 -3.63 28.05 -12.49
CA SER A 3 -4.34 27.69 -11.27
C SER A 3 -3.36 26.86 -10.46
N GLU A 4 -3.00 27.35 -9.26
CA GLU A 4 -2.12 26.61 -8.36
C GLU A 4 -2.71 25.22 -8.18
N MET A 5 -1.92 24.19 -8.52
CA MET A 5 -2.35 22.79 -8.46
C MET A 5 -2.54 22.41 -7.00
N LYS A 6 -3.79 22.14 -6.60
CA LYS A 6 -4.12 21.65 -5.26
C LYS A 6 -4.47 20.17 -5.31
N VAL A 7 -3.80 19.37 -4.47
CA VAL A 7 -3.92 17.91 -4.44
C VAL A 7 -4.65 17.47 -3.17
N LEU A 8 -5.78 16.78 -3.34
CA LEU A 8 -6.42 16.06 -2.24
C LEU A 8 -5.74 14.71 -2.03
N VAL A 9 -5.23 14.45 -0.81
CA VAL A 9 -4.73 13.15 -0.40
C VAL A 9 -5.67 12.56 0.65
N THR A 10 -6.40 11.50 0.32
CA THR A 10 -7.29 10.84 1.29
C THR A 10 -6.53 9.83 2.14
N GLY A 11 -6.91 9.73 3.42
CA GLY A 11 -6.18 8.88 4.37
C GLY A 11 -4.75 9.37 4.61
N ALA A 12 -4.55 10.70 4.61
CA ALA A 12 -3.25 11.37 4.65
C ALA A 12 -2.35 10.89 5.80
N ASN A 13 -2.91 10.48 6.93
CA ASN A 13 -2.19 9.94 8.07
C ASN A 13 -1.80 8.44 7.95
N GLY A 14 -2.05 7.80 6.80
CA GLY A 14 -1.58 6.45 6.50
C GLY A 14 -0.10 6.44 6.11
N PHE A 15 0.59 5.31 6.26
CA PHE A 15 2.03 5.16 5.99
C PHE A 15 2.45 5.69 4.61
N LEU A 16 1.86 5.16 3.53
CA LEU A 16 2.16 5.64 2.16
C LEU A 16 1.71 7.09 1.96
N ALA A 17 0.49 7.41 2.38
CA ALA A 17 -0.08 8.73 2.15
C ALA A 17 0.72 9.85 2.84
N ALA A 18 1.23 9.61 4.06
CA ALA A 18 2.08 10.56 4.77
C ALA A 18 3.41 10.81 4.05
N ASN A 19 3.98 9.79 3.40
CA ASN A 19 5.16 9.96 2.55
C ASN A 19 4.83 10.67 1.22
N VAL A 20 3.64 10.42 0.63
CA VAL A 20 3.15 11.17 -0.55
C VAL A 20 2.94 12.65 -0.22
N VAL A 21 2.35 12.97 0.95
CA VAL A 21 2.20 14.36 1.41
C VAL A 21 3.57 15.04 1.52
N ARG A 22 4.58 14.38 2.12
CA ARG A 22 5.96 14.93 2.20
C ARG A 22 6.55 15.19 0.83
N GLU A 23 6.38 14.25 -0.09
CA GLU A 23 6.87 14.38 -1.46
C GLU A 23 6.21 15.54 -2.21
N LEU A 24 4.87 15.72 -2.06
CA LEU A 24 4.14 16.84 -2.67
C LEU A 24 4.61 18.18 -2.11
N LEU A 25 4.73 18.29 -0.78
CA LEU A 25 5.19 19.52 -0.11
C LEU A 25 6.63 19.86 -0.49
N SER A 26 7.52 18.88 -0.66
CA SER A 26 8.90 19.11 -1.12
C SER A 26 8.99 19.63 -2.55
N ARG A 27 7.89 19.56 -3.32
CA ARG A 27 7.74 20.09 -4.67
C ARG A 27 6.94 21.38 -4.72
N ASP A 28 6.70 22.04 -3.56
CA ASP A 28 5.89 23.23 -3.42
C ASP A 28 4.46 23.08 -3.97
N ILE A 29 3.89 21.88 -3.89
CA ILE A 29 2.52 21.58 -4.31
C ILE A 29 1.57 21.75 -3.12
N GLU A 30 0.48 22.50 -3.31
CA GLU A 30 -0.55 22.68 -2.30
C GLU A 30 -1.29 21.36 -2.02
N VAL A 31 -1.38 20.97 -0.73
CA VAL A 31 -1.99 19.71 -0.31
C VAL A 31 -3.17 19.96 0.62
N ARG A 32 -4.28 19.26 0.36
CA ARG A 32 -5.34 19.02 1.33
C ARG A 32 -5.31 17.55 1.77
N GLY A 33 -5.05 17.29 3.04
CA GLY A 33 -5.07 15.94 3.58
C GLY A 33 -6.38 15.59 4.25
N MET A 34 -7.16 14.67 3.69
CA MET A 34 -8.38 14.20 4.34
C MET A 34 -8.09 13.07 5.33
N VAL A 35 -8.48 13.29 6.58
CA VAL A 35 -8.35 12.34 7.69
C VAL A 35 -9.66 12.20 8.45
N ARG A 36 -9.83 11.08 9.17
CA ARG A 36 -11.01 10.89 10.04
C ARG A 36 -10.92 11.80 11.25
N GLN A 37 -12.07 12.14 11.83
CA GLN A 37 -12.14 12.77 13.15
C GLN A 37 -11.36 11.92 14.17
N HIS A 38 -10.59 12.56 15.04
CA HIS A 38 -9.71 11.90 16.02
C HIS A 38 -8.67 10.93 15.42
N ALA A 39 -8.23 11.17 14.19
CA ALA A 39 -7.15 10.40 13.59
C ALA A 39 -5.83 10.66 14.34
N ASP A 40 -5.04 9.59 14.53
CA ASP A 40 -3.67 9.75 14.99
C ASP A 40 -2.84 10.43 13.88
N MET A 41 -2.24 11.56 14.21
CA MET A 41 -1.52 12.44 13.27
C MET A 41 0.01 12.26 13.33
N LYS A 42 0.51 11.31 14.10
CA LYS A 42 1.95 11.10 14.33
C LYS A 42 2.77 11.00 13.04
N SER A 43 2.22 10.30 12.02
CA SER A 43 2.89 10.18 10.71
C SER A 43 3.02 11.51 9.96
N LEU A 44 2.29 12.55 10.35
CA LEU A 44 2.25 13.88 9.72
C LEU A 44 2.93 14.97 10.56
N GLU A 45 3.52 14.61 11.69
CA GLU A 45 4.22 15.57 12.54
C GLU A 45 5.28 16.37 11.76
N GLY A 46 5.34 17.68 12.04
CA GLY A 46 6.29 18.61 11.43
C GLY A 46 5.92 19.06 10.01
N LEU A 47 4.74 18.68 9.49
CA LEU A 47 4.25 19.15 8.20
C LEU A 47 3.20 20.24 8.36
N ASP A 48 3.30 21.29 7.54
CA ASP A 48 2.34 22.37 7.46
C ASP A 48 1.57 22.28 6.13
N PHE A 49 0.28 21.96 6.20
CA PHE A 49 -0.63 21.85 5.06
C PHE A 49 -2.09 21.80 5.54
N GLU A 50 -3.04 21.95 4.63
CA GLU A 50 -4.47 21.93 4.96
C GLU A 50 -4.93 20.55 5.40
N ILE A 51 -5.48 20.44 6.62
CA ILE A 51 -6.12 19.21 7.13
C ILE A 51 -7.63 19.35 7.03
N PHE A 52 -8.26 18.39 6.32
CA PHE A 52 -9.71 18.26 6.25
C PHE A 52 -10.17 17.06 7.10
N HIS A 53 -10.92 17.31 8.15
CA HIS A 53 -11.53 16.27 8.97
C HIS A 53 -12.87 15.83 8.39
N GLY A 54 -12.98 14.58 7.95
CA GLY A 54 -14.20 14.05 7.34
C GLY A 54 -14.23 12.52 7.24
N ASN A 55 -15.41 11.99 6.96
CA ASN A 55 -15.63 10.58 6.74
C ASN A 55 -15.72 10.27 5.24
N ILE A 56 -14.79 9.48 4.72
CA ILE A 56 -14.72 9.14 3.28
C ILE A 56 -15.94 8.35 2.79
N THR A 57 -16.74 7.77 3.69
CA THR A 57 -17.99 7.08 3.35
C THR A 57 -19.21 8.00 3.42
N ASN A 58 -19.03 9.30 3.70
CA ASN A 58 -20.07 10.31 3.69
C ASN A 58 -19.95 11.17 2.44
N ALA A 59 -20.99 11.17 1.59
CA ALA A 59 -20.97 11.88 0.31
C ALA A 59 -20.76 13.39 0.46
N SER A 60 -21.33 14.03 1.50
CA SER A 60 -21.16 15.46 1.75
C SER A 60 -19.73 15.82 2.16
N ASP A 61 -19.10 14.98 3.01
CA ASP A 61 -17.71 15.20 3.42
C ASP A 61 -16.76 15.03 2.23
N VAL A 62 -17.01 14.01 1.39
CA VAL A 62 -16.23 13.76 0.17
C VAL A 62 -16.37 14.94 -0.80
N ASP A 63 -17.58 15.44 -1.03
CA ASP A 63 -17.83 16.55 -1.95
C ASP A 63 -17.09 17.81 -1.49
N LYS A 64 -17.17 18.14 -0.19
CA LYS A 64 -16.44 19.28 0.40
C LYS A 64 -14.92 19.10 0.32
N ALA A 65 -14.43 17.88 0.55
CA ALA A 65 -12.99 17.60 0.49
C ALA A 65 -12.43 17.76 -0.92
N VAL A 66 -13.18 17.36 -1.95
CA VAL A 66 -12.79 17.45 -3.37
C VAL A 66 -12.89 18.88 -3.91
N SER A 67 -13.82 19.67 -3.39
CA SER A 67 -14.06 21.04 -3.88
C SER A 67 -12.78 21.89 -3.87
N GLY A 68 -12.42 22.45 -5.03
CA GLY A 68 -11.22 23.27 -5.23
C GLY A 68 -9.91 22.48 -5.38
N CYS A 69 -9.95 21.14 -5.45
CA CYS A 69 -8.79 20.33 -5.75
C CYS A 69 -8.78 19.90 -7.22
N SER A 70 -7.66 20.10 -7.90
CA SER A 70 -7.48 19.71 -9.30
C SER A 70 -7.03 18.24 -9.43
N VAL A 71 -6.42 17.68 -8.39
CA VAL A 71 -5.93 16.29 -8.37
C VAL A 71 -6.42 15.57 -7.12
N ILE A 72 -6.78 14.30 -7.26
CA ILE A 72 -7.13 13.43 -6.14
C ILE A 72 -6.16 12.24 -6.10
N ILE A 73 -5.50 12.04 -4.95
CA ILE A 73 -4.74 10.83 -4.63
C ILE A 73 -5.54 10.07 -3.57
N HIS A 74 -6.23 9.00 -4.00
CA HIS A 74 -7.07 8.20 -3.11
C HIS A 74 -6.27 7.07 -2.48
N ALA A 75 -5.71 7.33 -1.29
CA ALA A 75 -4.91 6.38 -0.52
C ALA A 75 -5.63 5.82 0.72
N ALA A 76 -6.79 6.35 1.08
CA ALA A 76 -7.58 5.79 2.17
C ALA A 76 -8.04 4.37 1.85
N ALA A 77 -7.80 3.45 2.77
CA ALA A 77 -8.25 2.06 2.66
C ALA A 77 -8.43 1.42 4.03
N ASP A 78 -9.30 0.43 4.11
CA ASP A 78 -9.32 -0.55 5.18
C ASP A 78 -8.50 -1.75 4.75
N THR A 79 -7.45 -2.07 5.50
CA THR A 79 -6.54 -3.20 5.25
C THR A 79 -6.85 -4.41 6.11
N SER A 80 -7.97 -4.40 6.85
CA SER A 80 -8.40 -5.52 7.66
C SER A 80 -8.64 -6.75 6.80
N GLN A 81 -8.31 -7.93 7.34
CA GLN A 81 -8.48 -9.20 6.62
C GLN A 81 -9.90 -9.81 6.81
N ARG A 82 -10.77 -9.13 7.54
CA ARG A 82 -12.13 -9.60 7.82
C ARG A 82 -13.06 -9.21 6.69
N TYR A 83 -13.54 -10.16 5.92
CA TYR A 83 -14.39 -9.92 4.77
C TYR A 83 -15.79 -10.53 4.90
N SER A 84 -16.79 -9.68 4.68
CA SER A 84 -18.08 -10.00 4.05
C SER A 84 -18.50 -8.79 3.21
N GLN A 85 -19.38 -8.93 2.22
CA GLN A 85 -19.85 -7.80 1.40
C GLN A 85 -20.55 -6.70 2.21
N ALA A 86 -21.05 -7.02 3.40
CA ALA A 86 -21.60 -6.07 4.36
C ALA A 86 -20.55 -5.45 5.30
N SER A 87 -19.25 -5.76 5.11
CA SER A 87 -18.18 -5.35 6.02
C SER A 87 -17.79 -3.88 5.85
N PRO A 88 -17.25 -3.23 6.90
CA PRO A 88 -16.65 -1.91 6.80
C PRO A 88 -15.61 -1.81 5.68
N LEU A 89 -14.86 -2.88 5.41
CA LEU A 89 -13.87 -2.99 4.36
C LEU A 89 -14.45 -2.69 2.96
N TYR A 90 -15.60 -3.25 2.61
CA TYR A 90 -16.24 -3.00 1.32
C TYR A 90 -16.70 -1.54 1.21
N ARG A 91 -17.31 -1.00 2.26
CA ARG A 91 -17.74 0.41 2.29
C ARG A 91 -16.57 1.38 2.11
N VAL A 92 -15.44 1.10 2.77
CA VAL A 92 -14.26 1.97 2.69
C VAL A 92 -13.51 1.80 1.38
N ASN A 93 -13.34 0.56 0.88
CA ASN A 93 -12.49 0.33 -0.29
C ASN A 93 -13.23 0.44 -1.62
N VAL A 94 -14.55 0.19 -1.64
CA VAL A 94 -15.33 0.19 -2.88
C VAL A 94 -16.30 1.36 -2.94
N GLU A 95 -17.18 1.52 -1.94
CA GLU A 95 -18.19 2.58 -1.98
C GLU A 95 -17.58 3.97 -1.80
N ALA A 96 -16.56 4.14 -0.94
CA ALA A 96 -15.89 5.43 -0.83
C ALA A 96 -15.12 5.78 -2.11
N THR A 97 -14.55 4.79 -2.81
CA THR A 97 -13.95 5.01 -4.14
C THR A 97 -15.00 5.51 -5.14
N ARG A 98 -16.20 4.92 -5.16
CA ARG A 98 -17.31 5.39 -5.99
C ARG A 98 -17.68 6.84 -5.70
N LEU A 99 -17.86 7.19 -4.42
CA LEU A 99 -18.20 8.55 -4.01
C LEU A 99 -17.12 9.56 -4.44
N LEU A 100 -15.83 9.21 -4.32
CA LEU A 100 -14.73 10.05 -4.76
C LEU A 100 -14.69 10.24 -6.28
N VAL A 101 -14.94 9.18 -7.04
CA VAL A 101 -15.00 9.24 -8.50
C VAL A 101 -16.16 10.16 -8.95
N GLU A 102 -17.35 10.00 -8.36
CA GLU A 102 -18.49 10.87 -8.65
C GLU A 102 -18.22 12.34 -8.29
N ALA A 103 -17.56 12.58 -7.15
CA ALA A 103 -17.16 13.94 -6.78
C ALA A 103 -16.09 14.50 -7.74
N ALA A 104 -15.11 13.67 -8.15
CA ALA A 104 -14.10 14.05 -9.13
C ALA A 104 -14.74 14.53 -10.45
N GLN A 105 -15.74 13.81 -10.93
CA GLN A 105 -16.47 14.16 -12.16
C GLN A 105 -17.29 15.45 -11.98
N ARG A 106 -18.02 15.60 -10.86
CA ARG A 106 -18.80 16.81 -10.57
C ARG A 106 -17.94 18.08 -10.50
N HIS A 107 -16.78 17.97 -9.83
CA HIS A 107 -15.83 19.08 -9.66
C HIS A 107 -14.84 19.20 -10.82
N LYS A 108 -14.93 18.33 -11.84
CA LYS A 108 -14.07 18.32 -13.03
C LYS A 108 -12.58 18.32 -12.68
N THR A 109 -12.19 17.41 -11.75
CA THR A 109 -10.78 17.26 -11.40
C THR A 109 -9.97 16.79 -12.59
N ASP A 110 -8.75 17.32 -12.73
CA ASP A 110 -7.87 17.02 -13.87
C ASP A 110 -7.30 15.59 -13.82
N ARG A 111 -7.12 15.04 -12.60
CA ARG A 111 -6.48 13.75 -12.41
C ARG A 111 -7.00 13.01 -11.16
N PHE A 112 -7.23 11.71 -11.33
CA PHE A 112 -7.56 10.79 -10.24
C PHE A 112 -6.49 9.69 -10.13
N ILE A 113 -5.79 9.60 -9.01
CA ILE A 113 -4.78 8.57 -8.74
C ILE A 113 -5.32 7.64 -7.66
N PHE A 114 -5.55 6.38 -8.02
CA PHE A 114 -6.05 5.37 -7.11
C PHE A 114 -4.91 4.51 -6.57
N ILE A 115 -4.75 4.49 -5.27
CA ILE A 115 -3.79 3.58 -4.63
C ILE A 115 -4.47 2.24 -4.39
N SER A 116 -4.10 1.25 -5.19
CA SER A 116 -4.50 -0.15 -5.06
C SER A 116 -3.44 -0.95 -4.28
N THR A 117 -3.10 -2.13 -4.73
CA THR A 117 -2.09 -3.02 -4.11
C THR A 117 -1.53 -3.99 -5.15
N GLY A 118 -0.28 -4.43 -5.00
CA GLY A 118 0.31 -5.52 -5.78
C GLY A 118 -0.48 -6.83 -5.68
N ASN A 119 -1.22 -7.03 -4.58
CA ASN A 119 -2.02 -8.24 -4.36
C ASN A 119 -3.19 -8.43 -5.36
N THR A 120 -3.55 -7.41 -6.15
CA THR A 120 -4.51 -7.53 -7.25
C THR A 120 -3.88 -8.08 -8.53
N ILE A 121 -2.57 -8.30 -8.51
CA ILE A 121 -1.77 -8.77 -9.64
C ILE A 121 -1.10 -10.09 -9.23
N GLY A 122 -1.01 -11.04 -10.15
CA GLY A 122 -0.33 -12.31 -9.90
C GLY A 122 1.18 -12.11 -9.80
N PHE A 123 1.78 -12.67 -8.75
CA PHE A 123 3.23 -12.69 -8.58
C PHE A 123 3.88 -13.81 -9.42
N GLY A 124 5.19 -13.78 -9.52
CA GLY A 124 5.99 -14.79 -10.23
C GLY A 124 7.26 -15.17 -9.47
N SER A 125 8.11 -15.95 -10.14
CA SER A 125 9.44 -16.31 -9.63
C SER A 125 10.44 -15.16 -9.79
N ARG A 126 11.68 -15.37 -9.33
CA ARG A 126 12.77 -14.39 -9.50
C ARG A 126 13.15 -14.22 -10.99
N GLU A 127 13.08 -15.29 -11.77
CA GLU A 127 13.40 -15.31 -13.20
C GLU A 127 12.26 -14.77 -14.06
N ASN A 128 11.03 -14.95 -13.61
CA ASN A 128 9.82 -14.47 -14.30
C ASN A 128 8.88 -13.79 -13.30
N PRO A 129 9.21 -12.57 -12.86
CA PRO A 129 8.43 -11.84 -11.87
C PRO A 129 7.07 -11.39 -12.41
N GLY A 130 6.09 -11.26 -11.51
CA GLY A 130 4.78 -10.75 -11.85
C GLY A 130 4.82 -9.32 -12.41
N HIS A 131 3.92 -9.02 -13.34
CA HIS A 131 3.80 -7.72 -14.00
C HIS A 131 2.32 -7.31 -14.15
N GLU A 132 2.05 -6.07 -14.54
CA GLU A 132 0.70 -5.48 -14.60
C GLU A 132 -0.29 -6.26 -15.47
N GLY A 133 0.17 -7.03 -16.43
CA GLY A 133 -0.66 -7.88 -17.30
C GLY A 133 -1.12 -9.19 -16.64
N ASN A 134 -0.55 -9.57 -15.49
CA ASN A 134 -0.92 -10.81 -14.83
C ASN A 134 -2.30 -10.69 -14.17
N PRO A 135 -3.18 -11.70 -14.29
CA PRO A 135 -4.41 -11.75 -13.51
C PRO A 135 -4.09 -11.95 -12.03
N ILE A 136 -5.04 -11.63 -11.14
CA ILE A 136 -4.87 -11.86 -9.71
C ILE A 136 -4.54 -13.33 -9.40
N GLY A 137 -3.51 -13.54 -8.58
CA GLY A 137 -3.08 -14.87 -8.16
C GLY A 137 -4.14 -15.60 -7.32
N SER A 138 -4.25 -16.93 -7.47
CA SER A 138 -5.27 -17.75 -6.78
C SER A 138 -5.21 -17.65 -5.25
N LEU A 139 -4.04 -17.39 -4.67
CA LEU A 139 -3.87 -17.19 -3.24
C LEU A 139 -4.51 -15.88 -2.75
N PHE A 140 -4.44 -14.82 -3.55
CA PHE A 140 -5.03 -13.52 -3.24
C PHE A 140 -6.53 -13.43 -3.53
N GLN A 141 -7.07 -14.28 -4.39
CA GLN A 141 -8.52 -14.37 -4.62
C GLN A 141 -9.32 -14.70 -3.35
N LYS A 142 -8.65 -15.26 -2.32
CA LYS A 142 -9.25 -15.53 -1.00
C LYS A 142 -9.07 -14.40 0.00
N SER A 143 -8.36 -13.34 -0.37
CA SER A 143 -8.18 -12.14 0.45
C SER A 143 -9.29 -11.14 0.17
N GLY A 144 -10.12 -10.85 1.19
CA GLY A 144 -11.16 -9.83 1.09
C GLY A 144 -10.60 -8.47 0.74
N TYR A 145 -9.44 -8.12 1.30
CA TYR A 145 -8.73 -6.88 0.96
C TYR A 145 -8.36 -6.82 -0.52
N ALA A 146 -7.66 -7.84 -1.04
CA ALA A 146 -7.28 -7.86 -2.46
C ALA A 146 -8.49 -7.82 -3.39
N MET A 147 -9.54 -8.57 -3.07
CA MET A 147 -10.79 -8.58 -3.86
C MET A 147 -11.52 -7.23 -3.84
N SER A 148 -11.58 -6.54 -2.69
CA SER A 148 -12.19 -5.21 -2.61
C SER A 148 -11.41 -4.17 -3.41
N LYS A 149 -10.07 -4.24 -3.40
CA LYS A 149 -9.23 -3.34 -4.21
C LYS A 149 -9.37 -3.64 -5.71
N LEU A 150 -9.43 -4.92 -6.09
CA LEU A 150 -9.67 -5.32 -7.49
C LEU A 150 -11.05 -4.86 -7.99
N GLU A 151 -12.08 -4.93 -7.16
CA GLU A 151 -13.41 -4.43 -7.49
C GLU A 151 -13.38 -2.91 -7.73
N ALA A 152 -12.70 -2.16 -6.86
CA ALA A 152 -12.51 -0.72 -7.04
C ALA A 152 -11.73 -0.38 -8.32
N GLU A 153 -10.65 -1.14 -8.64
CA GLU A 153 -9.92 -0.98 -9.91
C GLU A 153 -10.84 -1.15 -11.13
N LYS A 154 -11.68 -2.19 -11.13
CA LYS A 154 -12.62 -2.45 -12.24
C LYS A 154 -13.59 -1.30 -12.43
N ARG A 155 -14.15 -0.77 -11.34
CA ARG A 155 -15.05 0.40 -11.39
C ARG A 155 -14.36 1.63 -11.96
N ILE A 156 -13.12 1.92 -11.53
CA ILE A 156 -12.34 3.02 -12.09
C ILE A 156 -12.07 2.82 -13.58
N GLN A 157 -11.69 1.60 -14.00
CA GLN A 157 -11.47 1.30 -15.42
C GLN A 157 -12.75 1.43 -16.26
N GLU A 158 -13.92 1.10 -15.69
CA GLU A 158 -15.21 1.34 -16.33
C GLU A 158 -15.50 2.83 -16.50
N GLU A 159 -15.23 3.65 -15.46
CA GLU A 159 -15.41 5.10 -15.52
C GLU A 159 -14.44 5.78 -16.50
N VAL A 160 -13.22 5.28 -16.61
CA VAL A 160 -12.29 5.72 -17.66
C VAL A 160 -12.87 5.48 -19.05
N LYS A 161 -13.44 4.29 -19.29
CA LYS A 161 -13.99 3.91 -20.61
C LYS A 161 -15.31 4.61 -20.95
N LYS A 162 -16.22 4.72 -19.97
CA LYS A 162 -17.58 5.22 -20.19
C LYS A 162 -17.70 6.74 -20.07
N ASN A 163 -16.97 7.33 -19.12
CA ASN A 163 -17.15 8.72 -18.69
C ASN A 163 -15.87 9.55 -18.81
N ASN A 164 -14.85 9.02 -19.51
CA ASN A 164 -13.56 9.70 -19.75
C ASN A 164 -12.85 10.16 -18.46
N LEU A 165 -13.03 9.43 -17.35
CA LEU A 165 -12.31 9.72 -16.11
C LEU A 165 -10.80 9.63 -16.36
N ASN A 166 -10.06 10.71 -16.11
CA ASN A 166 -8.60 10.71 -16.22
C ASN A 166 -7.98 10.07 -14.98
N ALA A 167 -7.98 8.75 -14.89
CA ALA A 167 -7.51 8.01 -13.74
C ALA A 167 -6.31 7.11 -14.04
N VAL A 168 -5.46 6.92 -13.02
CA VAL A 168 -4.31 6.01 -13.01
C VAL A 168 -4.38 5.14 -11.76
N ILE A 169 -3.99 3.87 -11.88
CA ILE A 169 -4.04 2.90 -10.79
C ILE A 169 -2.59 2.57 -10.37
N MET A 170 -2.29 2.76 -9.09
CA MET A 170 -0.98 2.49 -8.51
C MET A 170 -1.06 1.25 -7.63
N ASN A 171 -0.21 0.26 -7.89
CA ASN A 171 -0.21 -1.05 -7.23
C ASN A 171 1.09 -1.22 -6.42
N PRO A 172 1.22 -0.62 -5.21
CA PRO A 172 2.41 -0.79 -4.38
C PRO A 172 2.52 -2.24 -3.88
N THR A 173 3.75 -2.73 -3.81
CA THR A 173 4.11 -4.02 -3.21
C THR A 173 4.33 -3.88 -1.70
N PHE A 174 5.23 -4.64 -1.08
CA PHE A 174 5.47 -4.55 0.36
C PHE A 174 6.41 -3.37 0.68
N MET A 175 5.81 -2.27 1.15
CA MET A 175 6.55 -1.04 1.39
C MET A 175 7.29 -1.05 2.73
N ILE A 176 8.51 -0.51 2.72
CA ILE A 176 9.39 -0.32 3.88
C ILE A 176 9.81 1.15 3.92
N GLY A 177 9.95 1.73 5.09
CA GLY A 177 10.46 3.09 5.28
C GLY A 177 9.97 3.76 6.56
N PRO A 178 10.31 5.04 6.77
CA PRO A 178 9.93 5.82 7.93
C PRO A 178 8.46 6.26 7.88
N PHE A 179 7.92 6.66 9.04
CA PHE A 179 6.57 7.20 9.25
C PHE A 179 5.44 6.16 9.23
N ASP A 180 5.72 4.87 9.46
CA ASP A 180 4.70 3.84 9.67
C ASP A 180 4.19 3.86 11.13
N ALA A 181 3.49 4.94 11.50
CA ALA A 181 3.00 5.20 12.87
C ALA A 181 2.03 4.12 13.40
N LYS A 182 1.36 3.40 12.49
CA LYS A 182 0.50 2.25 12.83
C LYS A 182 1.05 1.03 12.13
N PRO A 183 2.09 0.37 12.68
CA PRO A 183 2.87 -0.59 11.96
C PRO A 183 2.01 -1.62 11.21
N GLY A 184 1.98 -1.49 9.90
CA GLY A 184 1.44 -2.47 8.97
C GLY A 184 2.56 -3.40 8.53
N SER A 185 3.30 -2.99 7.50
CA SER A 185 4.51 -3.67 7.04
C SER A 185 5.65 -3.58 8.06
N GLY A 186 5.77 -2.49 8.80
CA GLY A 186 6.78 -2.30 9.84
C GLY A 186 6.73 -3.31 10.99
N ARG A 187 5.64 -4.09 11.14
CA ARG A 187 5.60 -5.20 12.11
C ARG A 187 6.68 -6.26 11.85
N ILE A 188 7.18 -6.37 10.63
CA ILE A 188 8.26 -7.29 10.31
C ILE A 188 9.55 -6.98 11.11
N PHE A 189 9.79 -5.69 11.41
CA PHE A 189 10.92 -5.29 12.25
C PHE A 189 10.79 -5.79 13.67
N LYS A 190 9.58 -5.72 14.27
CA LYS A 190 9.33 -6.27 15.62
C LYS A 190 9.58 -7.77 15.71
N MET A 191 9.40 -8.49 14.60
CA MET A 191 9.65 -9.93 14.53
C MET A 191 11.13 -10.27 14.34
N MET A 192 11.87 -9.42 13.62
CA MET A 192 13.25 -9.70 13.21
C MET A 192 14.31 -8.96 14.02
N TYR A 193 14.04 -7.77 14.51
CA TYR A 193 15.01 -6.91 15.17
C TYR A 193 14.65 -6.66 16.66
N PRO A 194 15.57 -6.72 17.63
CA PRO A 194 16.97 -7.21 17.58
C PRO A 194 17.13 -8.66 18.09
N ASN A 195 16.28 -9.58 17.65
CA ASN A 195 16.18 -10.93 18.19
C ASN A 195 17.46 -11.77 17.92
N LYS A 196 17.89 -12.54 18.94
CA LYS A 196 19.05 -13.46 18.80
C LYS A 196 18.74 -14.64 17.86
N MET A 197 17.49 -15.04 17.78
CA MET A 197 17.02 -16.12 16.92
C MET A 197 15.75 -15.66 16.20
N VAL A 198 15.70 -15.83 14.88
CA VAL A 198 14.55 -15.41 14.06
C VAL A 198 14.12 -16.59 13.20
N PHE A 199 12.85 -16.96 13.36
CA PHE A 199 12.22 -17.98 12.53
C PHE A 199 11.78 -17.37 11.21
N ILE A 200 12.28 -17.90 10.10
CA ILE A 200 11.99 -17.39 8.75
C ILE A 200 11.37 -18.46 7.86
N PRO A 201 10.39 -18.10 7.02
CA PRO A 201 9.88 -18.99 5.98
C PRO A 201 10.86 -19.07 4.80
N ARG A 202 10.64 -20.06 3.93
CA ARG A 202 11.49 -20.30 2.75
C ARG A 202 11.26 -19.27 1.64
N GLY A 203 10.06 -18.75 1.51
CA GLY A 203 9.68 -17.85 0.41
C GLY A 203 10.37 -16.51 0.43
N GLY A 204 9.88 -15.62 -0.44
CA GLY A 204 10.38 -14.28 -0.58
C GLY A 204 9.27 -13.29 -0.87
N LYS A 205 9.64 -12.03 -0.96
CA LYS A 205 8.73 -10.93 -1.21
C LYS A 205 9.40 -9.81 -1.99
N ASN A 206 8.60 -9.07 -2.72
CA ASN A 206 9.07 -7.81 -3.29
C ASN A 206 8.98 -6.71 -2.22
N PHE A 207 10.10 -6.08 -1.90
CA PHE A 207 10.22 -4.99 -0.93
C PHE A 207 10.50 -3.67 -1.65
N THR A 208 9.76 -2.63 -1.28
CA THR A 208 9.83 -1.31 -1.94
C THR A 208 10.04 -0.21 -0.90
N ASP A 209 10.95 0.73 -1.17
CA ASP A 209 11.06 1.95 -0.38
C ASP A 209 9.78 2.80 -0.60
N VAL A 210 9.10 3.13 0.49
CA VAL A 210 7.89 3.94 0.45
C VAL A 210 8.11 5.31 -0.20
N ARG A 211 9.32 5.87 -0.13
CA ARG A 211 9.66 7.17 -0.72
C ARG A 211 9.72 7.07 -2.24
N ALA A 212 10.33 6.01 -2.79
CA ALA A 212 10.34 5.80 -4.24
C ALA A 212 8.94 5.54 -4.79
N ALA A 213 8.11 4.80 -4.04
CA ALA A 213 6.70 4.64 -4.37
C ALA A 213 5.97 6.00 -4.35
N SER A 214 6.24 6.85 -3.35
CA SER A 214 5.65 8.20 -3.25
C SER A 214 6.07 9.10 -4.39
N THR A 215 7.36 9.08 -4.78
CA THR A 215 7.87 9.81 -5.95
C THR A 215 7.16 9.38 -7.23
N ALA A 216 6.99 8.07 -7.47
CA ALA A 216 6.27 7.55 -8.63
C ALA A 216 4.79 7.96 -8.64
N ILE A 217 4.12 7.97 -7.46
CA ILE A 217 2.74 8.43 -7.32
C ILE A 217 2.63 9.91 -7.66
N CYS A 218 3.53 10.76 -7.17
CA CYS A 218 3.54 12.18 -7.48
C CYS A 218 3.85 12.43 -8.97
N ASN A 219 4.77 11.67 -9.56
CA ASN A 219 5.06 11.75 -11.00
C ASN A 219 3.86 11.31 -11.86
N ALA A 220 3.03 10.37 -11.37
CA ALA A 220 1.84 9.93 -12.08
C ALA A 220 0.80 11.04 -12.28
N ILE A 221 0.89 12.16 -11.54
CA ILE A 221 0.03 13.33 -11.77
C ILE A 221 0.14 13.81 -13.22
N THR A 222 1.35 13.90 -13.75
CA THR A 222 1.61 14.41 -15.10
C THR A 222 2.04 13.35 -16.10
N MET A 223 2.69 12.27 -15.64
CA MET A 223 3.31 11.26 -16.52
C MET A 223 2.46 9.99 -16.68
N GLY A 224 1.55 9.71 -15.75
CA GLY A 224 0.76 8.48 -15.78
C GLY A 224 -0.20 8.44 -16.97
N LYS A 225 -0.26 7.32 -17.68
CA LYS A 225 -1.21 7.11 -18.78
C LYS A 225 -2.59 6.75 -18.23
N THR A 226 -3.62 7.42 -18.71
CA THR A 226 -5.01 7.21 -18.28
C THR A 226 -5.45 5.75 -18.50
N GLY A 227 -6.07 5.16 -17.48
CA GLY A 227 -6.54 3.79 -17.49
C GLY A 227 -5.48 2.74 -17.17
N GLU A 228 -4.20 3.13 -17.10
CA GLU A 228 -3.09 2.20 -16.87
C GLU A 228 -2.91 1.86 -15.38
N ARG A 229 -2.35 0.66 -15.17
CA ARG A 229 -1.90 0.14 -13.88
C ARG A 229 -0.37 0.23 -13.82
N TYR A 230 0.17 0.54 -12.64
CA TYR A 230 1.61 0.60 -12.41
C TYR A 230 1.98 -0.13 -11.12
N LEU A 231 2.76 -1.21 -11.23
CA LEU A 231 3.37 -1.87 -10.08
C LEU A 231 4.49 -1.01 -9.52
N LEU A 232 4.34 -0.60 -8.28
CA LEU A 232 5.39 0.08 -7.54
C LEU A 232 6.23 -0.97 -6.81
N ALA A 233 7.07 -1.65 -7.57
CA ALA A 233 7.88 -2.77 -7.11
C ALA A 233 9.36 -2.38 -7.02
N GLY A 234 10.00 -2.83 -5.93
CA GLY A 234 11.42 -2.62 -5.67
C GLY A 234 12.23 -3.93 -5.82
N GLU A 235 12.96 -4.33 -4.77
CA GLU A 235 13.84 -5.50 -4.78
C GLU A 235 13.09 -6.80 -4.44
N ASN A 236 13.34 -7.85 -5.20
CA ASN A 236 12.86 -9.20 -4.92
C ASN A 236 13.85 -9.93 -4.01
N LEU A 237 13.50 -10.10 -2.74
CA LEU A 237 14.35 -10.71 -1.72
C LEU A 237 13.65 -11.89 -1.05
N SER A 238 14.38 -12.98 -0.83
CA SER A 238 13.96 -14.02 0.11
C SER A 238 13.88 -13.45 1.53
N TYR A 239 13.11 -14.06 2.40
CA TYR A 239 13.09 -13.65 3.81
C TYR A 239 14.45 -13.79 4.47
N HIS A 240 15.32 -14.69 3.99
CA HIS A 240 16.69 -14.81 4.45
C HIS A 240 17.54 -13.58 4.04
N GLU A 241 17.52 -13.19 2.75
CA GLU A 241 18.21 -12.00 2.26
C GLU A 241 17.71 -10.73 2.96
N PHE A 242 16.42 -10.63 3.20
CA PHE A 242 15.85 -9.51 3.93
C PHE A 242 16.32 -9.47 5.40
N LEU A 243 16.38 -10.64 6.09
CA LEU A 243 16.90 -10.72 7.45
C LEU A 243 18.38 -10.27 7.51
N GLU A 244 19.20 -10.63 6.51
CA GLU A 244 20.59 -10.19 6.43
C GLU A 244 20.73 -8.65 6.39
N ILE A 245 19.74 -7.98 5.76
CA ILE A 245 19.68 -6.51 5.76
C ILE A 245 19.27 -5.99 7.13
N VAL A 246 18.20 -6.54 7.73
CA VAL A 246 17.61 -6.06 9.00
C VAL A 246 18.55 -6.24 10.18
N ARG A 247 19.31 -7.34 10.23
CA ARG A 247 20.19 -7.64 11.38
C ARG A 247 21.37 -6.68 11.56
N PHE A 248 21.74 -5.92 10.51
CA PHE A 248 22.71 -4.83 10.60
C PHE A 248 24.03 -5.20 11.30
N GLY A 249 24.63 -6.33 10.94
CA GLY A 249 25.87 -6.83 11.58
C GLY A 249 25.69 -7.46 12.97
N LYS A 250 24.48 -7.44 13.55
CA LYS A 250 24.19 -8.15 14.81
C LYS A 250 24.16 -9.66 14.59
N LYS A 251 24.64 -10.41 15.58
CA LYS A 251 24.60 -11.87 15.55
C LYS A 251 23.15 -12.33 15.76
N THR A 252 22.46 -12.64 14.66
CA THR A 252 21.13 -13.25 14.66
C THR A 252 21.22 -14.61 13.99
N ILE A 253 20.63 -15.63 14.59
CA ILE A 253 20.60 -16.99 14.05
C ILE A 253 19.30 -17.16 13.27
N PRO A 254 19.35 -17.28 11.93
CA PRO A 254 18.16 -17.62 11.15
C PRO A 254 17.79 -19.08 11.36
N VAL A 255 16.54 -19.35 11.69
CA VAL A 255 15.99 -20.71 11.81
C VAL A 255 14.93 -20.87 10.72
N LEU A 256 15.25 -21.70 9.73
CA LEU A 256 14.32 -21.96 8.64
C LEU A 256 13.14 -22.82 9.14
N ILE A 257 11.91 -22.32 8.96
CA ILE A 257 10.72 -23.10 9.26
C ILE A 257 10.40 -23.98 8.05
N PRO A 258 10.30 -25.34 8.21
CA PRO A 258 9.88 -26.20 7.12
C PRO A 258 8.48 -25.83 6.60
N ASP A 259 8.29 -25.87 5.28
CA ASP A 259 7.06 -25.45 4.62
C ASP A 259 5.82 -26.18 5.17
N TRP A 260 5.96 -27.49 5.44
CA TRP A 260 4.86 -28.30 5.97
C TRP A 260 4.40 -27.84 7.37
N VAL A 261 5.34 -27.34 8.21
CA VAL A 261 5.03 -26.79 9.54
C VAL A 261 4.18 -25.53 9.38
N LEU A 262 4.60 -24.59 8.51
CA LEU A 262 3.84 -23.37 8.26
C LEU A 262 2.45 -23.66 7.69
N ILE A 263 2.36 -24.59 6.75
CA ILE A 263 1.07 -25.01 6.16
C ILE A 263 0.18 -25.65 7.21
N PHE A 264 0.71 -26.53 8.05
CA PHE A 264 -0.03 -27.14 9.17
C PHE A 264 -0.55 -26.10 10.14
N LEU A 265 0.30 -25.18 10.58
CA LEU A 265 -0.12 -24.05 11.44
C LEU A 265 -1.18 -23.18 10.76
N GLY A 266 -1.08 -22.97 9.44
CA GLY A 266 -2.08 -22.26 8.65
C GLY A 266 -3.44 -22.98 8.59
N VAL A 267 -3.44 -24.32 8.53
CA VAL A 267 -4.66 -25.14 8.61
C VAL A 267 -5.30 -24.99 10.01
N CYS A 268 -4.50 -25.14 11.07
CA CYS A 268 -4.95 -24.95 12.44
C CYS A 268 -5.56 -23.54 12.65
N GLY A 269 -4.85 -22.49 12.19
CA GLY A 269 -5.34 -21.13 12.27
C GLY A 269 -6.64 -20.89 11.49
N SER A 270 -6.78 -21.52 10.32
CA SER A 270 -8.03 -21.46 9.54
C SER A 270 -9.18 -22.18 10.22
N PHE A 271 -8.91 -23.29 10.92
CA PHE A 271 -9.91 -23.99 11.71
C PHE A 271 -10.35 -23.17 12.93
N LEU A 272 -9.41 -22.55 13.68
CA LEU A 272 -9.71 -21.65 14.79
C LEU A 272 -10.61 -20.49 14.36
N ARG A 273 -10.35 -19.89 13.18
CA ARG A 273 -11.21 -18.84 12.60
C ARG A 273 -12.65 -19.31 12.37
N ARG A 274 -12.86 -20.56 11.95
CA ARG A 274 -14.23 -21.15 11.80
C ARG A 274 -14.95 -21.29 13.13
N LEU A 275 -14.20 -21.45 14.23
CA LEU A 275 -14.74 -21.47 15.59
C LEU A 275 -14.91 -20.08 16.21
N GLY A 276 -14.71 -18.99 15.41
CA GLY A 276 -14.81 -17.61 15.90
C GLY A 276 -13.57 -17.12 16.64
N ILE A 277 -12.51 -17.93 16.77
CA ILE A 277 -11.27 -17.57 17.43
C ILE A 277 -10.37 -16.81 16.46
N HIS A 278 -9.87 -15.65 16.88
CA HIS A 278 -8.97 -14.85 16.04
C HIS A 278 -7.62 -15.57 15.84
N SER A 279 -7.19 -15.73 14.59
CA SER A 279 -5.85 -16.20 14.24
C SER A 279 -5.28 -15.34 13.13
N GLU A 280 -4.05 -14.87 13.24
CA GLU A 280 -3.37 -14.11 12.18
C GLU A 280 -2.93 -15.03 11.04
N LEU A 281 -2.54 -16.26 11.33
CA LEU A 281 -2.11 -17.23 10.33
C LEU A 281 -3.31 -17.99 9.78
N SER A 282 -3.47 -17.97 8.46
CA SER A 282 -4.40 -18.79 7.70
C SER A 282 -3.65 -19.65 6.68
N ILE A 283 -4.30 -20.67 6.14
CA ILE A 283 -3.69 -21.51 5.10
C ILE A 283 -3.25 -20.68 3.88
N SER A 284 -4.00 -19.64 3.50
CA SER A 284 -3.62 -18.75 2.40
C SER A 284 -2.38 -17.93 2.75
N ASN A 285 -2.31 -17.36 3.96
CA ASN A 285 -1.14 -16.61 4.41
C ASN A 285 0.09 -17.52 4.54
N ALA A 286 -0.07 -18.74 5.06
CA ALA A 286 1.02 -19.70 5.14
C ALA A 286 1.57 -20.06 3.75
N LYS A 287 0.70 -20.28 2.76
CA LYS A 287 1.10 -20.53 1.38
C LYS A 287 1.83 -19.34 0.75
N ILE A 288 1.43 -18.11 1.03
CA ILE A 288 2.14 -16.90 0.56
C ILE A 288 3.54 -16.83 1.20
N LEU A 289 3.68 -17.14 2.49
CA LEU A 289 4.96 -17.11 3.19
C LEU A 289 5.99 -18.12 2.64
N VAL A 290 5.55 -19.22 2.05
CA VAL A 290 6.44 -20.24 1.45
C VAL A 290 6.61 -20.07 -0.07
N SER A 291 5.95 -19.06 -0.67
CA SER A 291 6.02 -18.77 -2.10
C SER A 291 6.94 -17.58 -2.37
N ASP A 292 7.43 -17.48 -3.59
CA ASP A 292 8.13 -16.32 -4.12
C ASP A 292 7.09 -15.31 -4.58
N ASP A 293 6.86 -14.25 -3.79
CA ASP A 293 5.92 -13.17 -4.05
C ASP A 293 6.66 -12.01 -4.73
N TYR A 294 7.16 -12.28 -5.97
CA TYR A 294 8.06 -11.39 -6.69
C TYR A 294 7.38 -10.67 -7.85
N TYR A 295 7.79 -9.41 -8.06
CA TYR A 295 7.23 -8.50 -9.06
C TYR A 295 8.32 -7.71 -9.76
N THR A 296 7.99 -7.15 -10.95
CA THR A 296 8.84 -6.18 -11.63
C THR A 296 8.20 -4.79 -11.63
N GLY A 297 8.99 -3.78 -11.26
CA GLY A 297 8.61 -2.36 -11.31
C GLY A 297 9.05 -1.66 -12.61
N ARG A 298 9.42 -2.41 -13.64
CA ARG A 298 10.00 -1.88 -14.88
C ARG A 298 9.14 -0.78 -15.49
N LYS A 299 7.82 -1.00 -15.61
CA LYS A 299 6.90 -0.01 -16.19
C LYS A 299 6.86 1.30 -15.40
N ALA A 300 6.81 1.22 -14.05
CA ALA A 300 6.85 2.41 -13.20
C ALA A 300 8.21 3.14 -13.30
N ALA A 301 9.31 2.40 -13.41
CA ALA A 301 10.63 2.99 -13.62
C ALA A 301 10.75 3.71 -14.97
N GLU A 302 10.28 3.10 -16.05
CA GLU A 302 10.36 3.66 -17.41
C GLU A 302 9.40 4.83 -17.62
N GLU A 303 8.13 4.70 -17.23
CA GLU A 303 7.07 5.66 -17.54
C GLU A 303 6.86 6.72 -16.47
N LEU A 304 7.02 6.37 -15.19
CA LEU A 304 6.83 7.29 -14.07
C LEU A 304 8.14 7.76 -13.42
N LYS A 305 9.29 7.35 -13.98
CA LYS A 305 10.60 7.68 -13.41
C LYS A 305 10.69 7.31 -11.93
N MET A 306 10.09 6.18 -11.54
CA MET A 306 10.25 5.64 -10.20
C MET A 306 11.75 5.45 -9.91
N PRO A 307 12.32 6.09 -8.87
CA PRO A 307 13.75 5.96 -8.61
C PRO A 307 14.09 4.52 -8.19
N PRO A 308 15.31 4.04 -8.51
CA PRO A 308 15.78 2.76 -8.01
C PRO A 308 15.78 2.80 -6.48
N THR A 309 15.31 1.72 -5.86
CA THR A 309 15.23 1.61 -4.40
C THR A 309 16.41 0.82 -3.86
N SER A 310 16.92 1.26 -2.70
CA SER A 310 17.75 0.41 -1.84
C SER A 310 16.94 0.00 -0.62
N VAL A 311 16.51 -1.26 -0.59
CA VAL A 311 15.81 -1.82 0.58
C VAL A 311 16.65 -1.67 1.85
N ARG A 312 17.98 -1.74 1.75
CA ARG A 312 18.88 -1.52 2.89
C ARG A 312 18.73 -0.10 3.45
N VAL A 313 18.68 0.93 2.62
CA VAL A 313 18.46 2.31 3.07
C VAL A 313 17.08 2.46 3.69
N ALA A 314 16.06 1.93 3.05
CA ALA A 314 14.69 1.98 3.56
C ALA A 314 14.54 1.27 4.93
N VAL A 315 15.22 0.14 5.11
CA VAL A 315 15.26 -0.61 6.40
C VAL A 315 15.95 0.20 7.48
N ASN A 316 17.09 0.81 7.19
CA ASN A 316 17.84 1.61 8.16
C ASN A 316 16.98 2.78 8.65
N ASP A 317 16.45 3.57 7.73
CA ASP A 317 15.62 4.74 8.05
C ASP A 317 14.33 4.34 8.79
N ALA A 318 13.76 3.18 8.45
CA ALA A 318 12.61 2.65 9.19
C ALA A 318 12.98 2.27 10.62
N ILE A 319 14.10 1.57 10.85
CA ILE A 319 14.57 1.17 12.18
C ILE A 319 14.87 2.40 13.01
N ASP A 320 15.58 3.38 12.46
CA ASP A 320 15.92 4.64 13.15
C ASP A 320 14.64 5.39 13.55
N TRP A 321 13.66 5.44 12.64
CA TRP A 321 12.38 6.07 12.95
C TRP A 321 11.63 5.34 14.07
N PHE A 322 11.52 3.98 14.00
CA PHE A 322 10.87 3.18 15.05
C PHE A 322 11.57 3.27 16.40
N GLN A 323 12.91 3.34 16.44
CA GLN A 323 13.67 3.51 17.68
C GLN A 323 13.45 4.89 18.29
N LYS A 324 13.50 5.96 17.48
CA LYS A 324 13.21 7.33 17.92
C LYS A 324 11.81 7.43 18.54
N ASP A 325 10.87 6.70 18.00
CA ASP A 325 9.48 6.65 18.46
C ASP A 325 9.21 5.62 19.57
N LYS A 326 10.25 4.96 20.08
CA LYS A 326 10.16 3.92 21.12
C LYS A 326 9.20 2.77 20.75
N MET A 327 9.17 2.42 19.48
CA MET A 327 8.32 1.35 18.94
C MET A 327 9.08 0.04 18.73
N LEU A 328 10.43 0.08 18.74
CA LEU A 328 11.39 -1.03 18.72
C LEU A 328 12.27 -1.01 19.94
#